data_47fe90e7658890639385d8fa8adf4572
#
_entry.id   47fe90e7658890639385d8fa8adf4572
#
_cell.length_a   1.000
_cell.length_b   1.000
_cell.length_c   1.000
_cell.angle_alpha   90.00
_cell.angle_beta   90.00
_cell.angle_gamma   90.00
#
_symmetry.space_group_name_H-M   'P 1'
#
loop_
_entity.id
_entity.type
_entity.pdbx_description
1 polymer ?
#
loop_
_entity_poly.entity_id
_entity_poly.type
_entity_poly.pdbx_seq_one_letter_code
_entity_poly.pdbx_strand_id
1 'polypeptide(L)'
;MEIYIVKSGDTAESIARQYNIPTYVLTSLNNLDQIPNLVVGQALLILRPLRYHTVQANETLFSIAQSYGTDTSALYRNNPNLGGRPLVYPGQTLIIEFERDPQKTIDVNGYAYPYIDKNLLRTTLPYINYMTPFTYGITNEGGLVQLDDEELIDLALDYGVLPLMHLSTLTESGGFSNELASLVLNNQDIQDNLITEIIANMEQKGYRGLYIDFEFVYPEDSLLYGEFIGKVRAALNPLGYEVIAALAPKTSDNQPGLLYEGHNYRAIGDNADAVLLMTYEWGYTYGPPLAVAPIRNVRQVVDYALTIIPPEKIFLGIPNYGYDWTLPYVKGESRADSISNVEAIQIAALNGAEIQYDQVSQSPWFRYNDDMGRVHEVWFEDVRSIQQKFNLIVEKNLRGAGYWNLMRPFQQNWSLLNFMFNV
;
A
#
# COMPACT_ATOMS: atom_id res chain seq x y z
N MET A 1 19.64 11.60 -2.62
CA MET A 1 18.89 11.03 -1.49
C MET A 1 19.84 10.40 -0.48
N GLU A 2 19.54 10.52 0.79
CA GLU A 2 20.29 9.91 1.88
C GLU A 2 19.31 9.43 2.98
N ILE A 3 19.67 8.37 3.70
CA ILE A 3 18.90 7.93 4.87
C ILE A 3 19.77 8.18 6.09
N TYR A 4 19.32 9.04 6.98
CA TYR A 4 19.99 9.37 8.22
C TYR A 4 19.44 8.56 9.38
N ILE A 5 20.31 8.01 10.21
CA ILE A 5 19.91 7.31 11.43
C ILE A 5 20.15 8.23 12.63
N VAL A 6 19.08 8.54 13.34
CA VAL A 6 19.05 9.45 14.50
C VAL A 6 19.96 8.91 15.62
N LYS A 7 20.77 9.80 16.15
CA LYS A 7 21.71 9.54 17.27
C LYS A 7 21.27 10.31 18.53
N SER A 8 21.81 9.92 19.66
CA SER A 8 21.56 10.65 20.92
C SER A 8 22.01 12.11 20.80
N GLY A 9 21.11 13.02 21.20
CA GLY A 9 21.33 14.48 21.14
C GLY A 9 20.94 15.14 19.81
N ASP A 10 20.50 14.38 18.81
CA ASP A 10 20.02 14.95 17.55
C ASP A 10 18.69 15.68 17.72
N THR A 11 18.52 16.76 16.97
CA THR A 11 17.25 17.45 16.76
C THR A 11 16.98 17.60 15.27
N ALA A 12 15.71 17.81 14.89
CA ALA A 12 15.35 18.06 13.50
C ALA A 12 16.12 19.25 12.92
N GLU A 13 16.34 20.32 13.73
CA GLU A 13 17.12 21.50 13.33
C GLU A 13 18.59 21.18 13.13
N SER A 14 19.21 20.36 14.01
CA SER A 14 20.62 20.01 13.89
C SER A 14 20.89 19.18 12.64
N ILE A 15 20.00 18.21 12.37
CA ILE A 15 20.07 17.34 11.18
C ILE A 15 19.82 18.17 9.91
N ALA A 16 18.75 18.97 9.87
CA ALA A 16 18.43 19.82 8.71
C ALA A 16 19.60 20.75 8.37
N ARG A 17 20.25 21.35 9.39
CA ARG A 17 21.45 22.18 9.23
C ARG A 17 22.63 21.41 8.67
N GLN A 18 22.87 20.19 9.15
CA GLN A 18 23.94 19.31 8.66
C GLN A 18 23.83 19.04 7.15
N TYR A 19 22.58 18.87 6.67
CA TYR A 19 22.30 18.60 5.25
C TYR A 19 22.00 19.84 4.40
N ASN A 20 22.06 21.02 5.02
CA ASN A 20 21.76 22.31 4.37
C ASN A 20 20.37 22.32 3.70
N ILE A 21 19.37 21.81 4.40
CA ILE A 21 17.95 21.85 4.00
C ILE A 21 17.12 22.58 5.06
N PRO A 22 16.00 23.22 4.69
CA PRO A 22 15.10 23.80 5.68
C PRO A 22 14.50 22.73 6.61
N THR A 23 14.38 23.04 7.91
CA THR A 23 13.82 22.09 8.90
C THR A 23 12.42 21.62 8.51
N TYR A 24 11.56 22.51 7.98
CA TYR A 24 10.20 22.15 7.56
C TYR A 24 10.19 21.08 6.44
N VAL A 25 11.21 21.05 5.59
CA VAL A 25 11.37 20.02 4.55
C VAL A 25 11.61 18.66 5.20
N LEU A 26 12.56 18.61 6.13
CA LEU A 26 12.86 17.37 6.86
C LEU A 26 11.64 16.87 7.62
N THR A 27 10.93 17.75 8.32
CA THR A 27 9.78 17.39 9.14
C THR A 27 8.61 16.90 8.29
N SER A 28 8.27 17.58 7.20
CA SER A 28 7.14 17.23 6.33
C SER A 28 7.35 15.92 5.57
N LEU A 29 8.59 15.62 5.15
CA LEU A 29 8.89 14.38 4.43
C LEU A 29 8.89 13.13 5.33
N ASN A 30 9.00 13.31 6.67
CA ASN A 30 9.18 12.23 7.63
C ASN A 30 8.10 12.15 8.71
N ASN A 31 6.97 12.82 8.58
CA ASN A 31 5.88 12.91 9.58
C ASN A 31 6.37 13.36 10.98
N LEU A 32 7.43 14.18 11.09
CA LEU A 32 7.99 14.55 12.38
C LEU A 32 7.11 15.52 13.18
N ASP A 33 6.17 16.19 12.56
CA ASP A 33 5.13 17.00 13.19
C ASP A 33 4.15 16.18 14.06
N GLN A 34 4.09 14.88 13.81
CA GLN A 34 3.26 13.93 14.55
C GLN A 34 4.04 13.20 15.66
N ILE A 35 5.34 13.47 15.81
CA ILE A 35 6.23 12.75 16.73
C ILE A 35 6.75 13.72 17.79
N PRO A 36 6.60 13.42 19.10
CA PRO A 36 6.97 14.37 20.16
C PRO A 36 8.47 14.65 20.21
N ASN A 37 9.31 13.65 19.94
CA ASN A 37 10.78 13.75 19.93
C ASN A 37 11.35 12.73 18.95
N LEU A 38 12.53 13.03 18.38
CA LEU A 38 13.28 12.05 17.61
C LEU A 38 13.72 10.87 18.49
N VAL A 39 13.72 9.68 17.91
CA VAL A 39 14.06 8.43 18.59
C VAL A 39 15.42 7.94 18.10
N VAL A 40 16.32 7.55 18.99
CA VAL A 40 17.60 6.94 18.62
C VAL A 40 17.35 5.69 17.78
N GLY A 41 18.04 5.57 16.64
CA GLY A 41 17.84 4.50 15.68
C GLY A 41 16.69 4.73 14.66
N GLN A 42 15.88 5.79 14.81
CA GLN A 42 14.90 6.21 13.83
C GLN A 42 15.59 6.56 12.50
N ALA A 43 15.05 6.07 11.37
CA ALA A 43 15.54 6.43 10.05
C ALA A 43 14.78 7.64 9.49
N LEU A 44 15.51 8.60 8.95
CA LEU A 44 14.97 9.81 8.31
C LEU A 44 15.39 9.87 6.85
N LEU A 45 14.42 10.14 5.98
CA LEU A 45 14.66 10.41 4.56
C LEU A 45 15.14 11.86 4.38
N ILE A 46 16.30 12.02 3.76
CA ILE A 46 16.88 13.31 3.41
C ILE A 46 16.80 13.52 1.89
N LEU A 47 15.97 14.46 1.46
CA LEU A 47 15.90 14.91 0.07
C LEU A 47 16.33 16.37 -0.02
N ARG A 48 16.99 16.75 -1.13
CA ARG A 48 17.47 18.13 -1.36
C ARG A 48 16.58 18.82 -2.36
N PRO A 49 15.86 19.88 -1.97
CA PRO A 49 15.15 20.72 -2.92
C PRO A 49 16.12 21.43 -3.88
N LEU A 50 15.81 21.41 -5.17
CA LEU A 50 16.56 22.09 -6.22
C LEU A 50 15.97 23.46 -6.55
N ARG A 51 14.65 23.57 -6.50
CA ARG A 51 13.96 24.79 -6.90
C ARG A 51 12.81 25.11 -5.97
N TYR A 52 12.72 26.39 -5.63
CA TYR A 52 11.66 26.95 -4.79
C TYR A 52 10.88 28.01 -5.55
N HIS A 53 9.64 28.25 -5.13
CA HIS A 53 8.81 29.36 -5.55
C HIS A 53 8.18 30.02 -4.33
N THR A 54 8.21 31.36 -4.26
CA THR A 54 7.44 32.11 -3.27
C THR A 54 6.17 32.63 -3.92
N VAL A 55 5.03 32.14 -3.45
CA VAL A 55 3.70 32.46 -3.99
C VAL A 55 3.47 33.97 -3.97
N GLN A 56 3.08 34.53 -5.12
CA GLN A 56 2.73 35.93 -5.28
C GLN A 56 1.22 36.15 -5.17
N ALA A 57 0.81 37.42 -5.06
CA ALA A 57 -0.62 37.77 -5.07
C ALA A 57 -1.29 37.30 -6.38
N ASN A 58 -2.47 36.70 -6.26
CA ASN A 58 -3.29 36.13 -7.35
C ASN A 58 -2.73 34.89 -8.05
N GLU A 59 -1.66 34.31 -7.58
CA GLU A 59 -1.22 33.00 -8.07
C GLU A 59 -2.07 31.88 -7.48
N THR A 60 -2.25 30.84 -8.27
CA THR A 60 -2.88 29.57 -7.89
C THR A 60 -1.88 28.43 -8.05
N LEU A 61 -2.10 27.32 -7.37
CA LEU A 61 -1.23 26.14 -7.54
C LEU A 61 -1.13 25.71 -9.02
N PHE A 62 -2.25 25.80 -9.77
CA PHE A 62 -2.30 25.53 -11.19
C PHE A 62 -1.44 26.49 -12.02
N SER A 63 -1.56 27.82 -11.80
CA SER A 63 -0.76 28.80 -12.53
C SER A 63 0.73 28.67 -12.24
N ILE A 64 1.09 28.33 -11.00
CA ILE A 64 2.48 28.05 -10.61
C ILE A 64 2.98 26.79 -11.33
N ALA A 65 2.23 25.69 -11.31
CA ALA A 65 2.60 24.46 -12.02
C ALA A 65 2.87 24.74 -13.51
N GLN A 66 1.96 25.43 -14.18
CA GLN A 66 2.13 25.81 -15.59
C GLN A 66 3.40 26.63 -15.84
N SER A 67 3.71 27.62 -14.97
CA SER A 67 4.88 28.49 -15.14
C SER A 67 6.21 27.73 -15.07
N TYR A 68 6.22 26.57 -14.43
CA TYR A 68 7.40 25.70 -14.32
C TYR A 68 7.35 24.47 -15.25
N GLY A 69 6.31 24.34 -16.09
CA GLY A 69 6.16 23.22 -17.02
C GLY A 69 5.93 21.87 -16.31
N THR A 70 5.27 21.91 -15.16
CA THR A 70 4.89 20.73 -14.36
C THR A 70 3.38 20.69 -14.13
N ASP A 71 2.90 19.71 -13.38
CA ASP A 71 1.50 19.55 -13.01
C ASP A 71 1.25 19.79 -11.51
N THR A 72 -0.02 19.93 -11.13
CA THR A 72 -0.40 20.15 -9.73
C THR A 72 -0.11 18.93 -8.86
N SER A 73 -0.17 17.71 -9.41
CA SER A 73 0.14 16.49 -8.68
C SER A 73 1.61 16.45 -8.27
N ALA A 74 2.52 16.88 -9.15
CA ALA A 74 3.93 17.03 -8.81
C ALA A 74 4.15 18.05 -7.67
N LEU A 75 3.41 19.17 -7.68
CA LEU A 75 3.49 20.15 -6.59
C LEU A 75 2.93 19.58 -5.28
N TYR A 76 1.88 18.76 -5.31
CA TYR A 76 1.39 18.06 -4.11
C TYR A 76 2.43 17.08 -3.58
N ARG A 77 3.04 16.27 -4.46
CA ARG A 77 4.10 15.31 -4.08
C ARG A 77 5.30 15.99 -3.45
N ASN A 78 5.67 17.16 -3.95
CA ASN A 78 6.83 17.91 -3.45
C ASN A 78 6.51 18.72 -2.17
N ASN A 79 5.23 18.97 -1.87
CA ASN A 79 4.78 19.79 -0.73
C ASN A 79 3.68 19.05 0.07
N PRO A 80 4.02 17.99 0.83
CA PRO A 80 3.04 17.23 1.59
C PRO A 80 2.19 18.08 2.55
N ASN A 81 2.75 19.17 3.05
CA ASN A 81 2.09 20.14 3.92
C ASN A 81 0.90 20.88 3.26
N LEU A 82 0.72 20.80 1.93
CA LEU A 82 -0.51 21.25 1.26
C LEU A 82 -1.72 20.34 1.58
N GLY A 83 -1.49 19.15 2.12
CA GLY A 83 -2.55 18.20 2.42
C GLY A 83 -3.35 17.77 1.19
N GLY A 84 -2.72 17.76 -0.01
CA GLY A 84 -3.39 17.48 -1.28
C GLY A 84 -4.35 18.58 -1.76
N ARG A 85 -4.43 19.74 -1.10
CA ARG A 85 -5.38 20.82 -1.41
C ARG A 85 -4.74 21.93 -2.25
N PRO A 86 -5.46 22.53 -3.21
CA PRO A 86 -4.90 23.54 -4.11
C PRO A 86 -4.75 24.95 -3.48
N LEU A 87 -4.97 25.06 -2.17
CA LEU A 87 -4.96 26.34 -1.47
C LEU A 87 -3.52 26.78 -1.16
N VAL A 88 -3.14 27.92 -1.68
CA VAL A 88 -1.85 28.57 -1.44
C VAL A 88 -2.04 30.04 -1.06
N TYR A 89 -1.09 30.61 -0.33
CA TYR A 89 -1.17 31.98 0.18
C TYR A 89 0.05 32.80 -0.25
N PRO A 90 -0.11 34.12 -0.56
CA PRO A 90 1.01 35.00 -0.85
C PRO A 90 2.07 34.96 0.26
N GLY A 91 3.34 34.83 -0.14
CA GLY A 91 4.48 34.64 0.77
C GLY A 91 4.77 33.21 1.18
N GLN A 92 3.90 32.25 0.88
CA GLN A 92 4.16 30.82 1.10
C GLN A 92 5.28 30.33 0.17
N THR A 93 6.22 29.56 0.70
CA THR A 93 7.27 28.93 -0.11
C THR A 93 6.87 27.52 -0.50
N LEU A 94 6.88 27.22 -1.79
CA LEU A 94 6.66 25.89 -2.35
C LEU A 94 7.96 25.33 -2.89
N ILE A 95 8.13 24.02 -2.76
CA ILE A 95 9.17 23.25 -3.43
C ILE A 95 8.63 22.86 -4.81
N ILE A 96 9.28 23.35 -5.86
CA ILE A 96 8.91 23.01 -7.23
C ILE A 96 9.55 21.70 -7.65
N GLU A 97 10.79 21.46 -7.21
CA GLU A 97 11.57 20.32 -7.65
C GLU A 97 12.55 19.86 -6.57
N PHE A 98 12.61 18.56 -6.35
CA PHE A 98 13.69 17.90 -5.61
C PHE A 98 14.74 17.34 -6.57
N GLU A 99 15.97 17.15 -6.08
CA GLU A 99 16.93 16.27 -6.72
C GLU A 99 16.31 14.84 -6.72
N ARG A 100 16.03 14.32 -7.93
CA ARG A 100 15.40 12.99 -8.12
C ARG A 100 16.27 12.12 -9.02
N ASP A 101 16.18 10.81 -8.81
CA ASP A 101 16.81 9.79 -9.65
C ASP A 101 15.81 8.66 -9.93
N PRO A 102 14.77 8.92 -10.76
CA PRO A 102 13.75 7.92 -11.06
C PRO A 102 14.36 6.73 -11.79
N GLN A 103 14.29 5.57 -11.17
CA GLN A 103 14.83 4.32 -11.70
C GLN A 103 13.91 3.68 -12.75
N LYS A 104 12.60 3.96 -12.65
CA LYS A 104 11.57 3.35 -13.48
C LYS A 104 10.26 4.14 -13.38
N THR A 105 9.37 4.00 -14.38
CA THR A 105 7.94 4.30 -14.25
C THR A 105 7.22 3.04 -13.78
N ILE A 106 6.37 3.16 -12.76
CA ILE A 106 5.61 2.05 -12.19
C ILE A 106 4.14 2.41 -11.98
N ASP A 107 3.30 1.39 -11.93
CA ASP A 107 1.92 1.50 -11.47
C ASP A 107 1.85 1.32 -9.95
N VAL A 108 1.01 2.12 -9.30
CA VAL A 108 0.81 2.07 -7.85
C VAL A 108 -0.67 1.98 -7.54
N ASN A 109 -1.06 0.91 -6.85
CA ASN A 109 -2.43 0.71 -6.35
C ASN A 109 -2.47 0.85 -4.83
N GLY A 110 -3.57 1.41 -4.29
CA GLY A 110 -3.81 1.46 -2.87
C GLY A 110 -5.23 1.05 -2.50
N TYR A 111 -5.36 0.17 -1.50
CA TYR A 111 -6.66 -0.23 -0.97
C TYR A 111 -7.12 0.73 0.13
N ALA A 112 -8.41 1.07 0.12
CA ALA A 112 -9.00 1.91 1.15
C ALA A 112 -10.41 1.42 1.54
N TYR A 113 -10.69 1.38 2.84
CA TYR A 113 -12.07 1.22 3.30
C TYR A 113 -12.87 2.51 3.08
N PRO A 114 -14.19 2.45 2.83
CA PRO A 114 -15.02 3.64 2.60
C PRO A 114 -14.94 4.71 3.69
N TYR A 115 -14.71 4.29 4.93
CA TYR A 115 -14.59 5.19 6.10
C TYR A 115 -13.20 5.81 6.29
N ILE A 116 -12.28 5.71 5.33
CA ILE A 116 -10.97 6.37 5.40
C ILE A 116 -11.12 7.88 5.67
N ASP A 117 -10.22 8.45 6.49
CA ASP A 117 -10.12 9.90 6.61
C ASP A 117 -9.83 10.53 5.25
N LYS A 118 -10.74 11.38 4.77
CA LYS A 118 -10.65 11.98 3.43
C LYS A 118 -9.47 12.97 3.31
N ASN A 119 -8.97 13.53 4.41
CA ASN A 119 -7.77 14.36 4.38
C ASN A 119 -6.53 13.48 4.17
N LEU A 120 -6.45 12.35 4.88
CA LEU A 120 -5.40 11.36 4.66
C LEU A 120 -5.42 10.84 3.21
N LEU A 121 -6.60 10.51 2.68
CA LEU A 121 -6.72 10.06 1.30
C LEU A 121 -6.23 11.13 0.31
N ARG A 122 -6.62 12.40 0.47
CA ARG A 122 -6.13 13.51 -0.38
C ARG A 122 -4.61 13.64 -0.37
N THR A 123 -3.95 13.39 0.77
CA THR A 123 -2.48 13.44 0.83
C THR A 123 -1.81 12.30 0.06
N THR A 124 -2.50 11.18 -0.11
CA THR A 124 -1.98 9.97 -0.72
C THR A 124 -2.26 9.88 -2.23
N LEU A 125 -3.44 10.33 -2.67
CA LEU A 125 -3.87 10.23 -4.07
C LEU A 125 -2.84 10.75 -5.09
N PRO A 126 -2.08 11.85 -4.85
CA PRO A 126 -1.06 12.31 -5.80
C PRO A 126 0.06 11.29 -6.11
N TYR A 127 0.21 10.24 -5.30
CA TYR A 127 1.30 9.26 -5.41
C TYR A 127 0.86 7.91 -6.00
N ILE A 128 -0.41 7.74 -6.37
CA ILE A 128 -0.95 6.46 -6.85
C ILE A 128 -1.67 6.61 -8.20
N ASN A 129 -1.71 5.54 -8.99
CA ASN A 129 -2.44 5.49 -10.27
C ASN A 129 -3.83 4.87 -10.08
N TYR A 130 -3.95 3.92 -9.14
CA TYR A 130 -5.16 3.17 -8.89
C TYR A 130 -5.56 3.26 -7.42
N MET A 131 -6.85 3.38 -7.17
CA MET A 131 -7.44 3.32 -5.83
C MET A 131 -8.54 2.27 -5.81
N THR A 132 -8.45 1.35 -4.85
CA THR A 132 -9.31 0.19 -4.75
C THR A 132 -10.15 0.25 -3.47
N PRO A 133 -11.42 0.69 -3.54
CA PRO A 133 -12.34 0.61 -2.39
C PRO A 133 -12.57 -0.85 -1.98
N PHE A 134 -12.40 -1.16 -0.71
CA PHE A 134 -12.49 -2.52 -0.18
C PHE A 134 -13.81 -2.66 0.60
N THR A 135 -14.74 -3.56 0.29
CA THR A 135 -14.84 -4.57 -0.76
C THR A 135 -16.32 -4.84 -1.08
N TYR A 136 -16.62 -5.17 -2.32
CA TYR A 136 -17.90 -5.80 -2.67
C TYR A 136 -17.86 -7.27 -2.29
N GLY A 137 -18.99 -7.78 -1.83
CA GLY A 137 -19.20 -9.21 -1.63
C GLY A 137 -20.11 -9.81 -2.71
N ILE A 138 -20.47 -11.08 -2.53
CA ILE A 138 -21.27 -11.86 -3.47
C ILE A 138 -22.45 -12.49 -2.71
N THR A 139 -23.66 -12.44 -3.29
CA THR A 139 -24.82 -13.20 -2.80
C THR A 139 -24.80 -14.62 -3.36
N ASN A 140 -25.56 -15.54 -2.77
CA ASN A 140 -25.65 -16.94 -3.24
C ASN A 140 -26.20 -17.07 -4.67
N GLU A 141 -26.92 -16.06 -5.16
CA GLU A 141 -27.49 -16.00 -6.49
C GLU A 141 -26.58 -15.27 -7.50
N GLY A 142 -25.40 -14.82 -7.10
CA GLY A 142 -24.45 -14.09 -7.94
C GLY A 142 -24.75 -12.59 -8.06
N GLY A 143 -25.53 -12.03 -7.14
CA GLY A 143 -25.66 -10.57 -6.98
C GLY A 143 -24.50 -9.99 -6.19
N LEU A 144 -24.43 -8.66 -6.13
CA LEU A 144 -23.40 -7.94 -5.36
C LEU A 144 -23.89 -7.57 -3.95
N VAL A 145 -23.09 -7.86 -2.93
CA VAL A 145 -23.18 -7.17 -1.65
C VAL A 145 -22.56 -5.80 -1.84
N GLN A 146 -23.37 -4.75 -1.78
CA GLN A 146 -23.02 -3.39 -2.16
C GLN A 146 -22.03 -2.74 -1.19
N LEU A 147 -21.29 -1.75 -1.70
CA LEU A 147 -20.31 -0.94 -0.96
C LEU A 147 -20.67 0.54 -1.10
N ASP A 148 -20.61 1.28 -0.01
CA ASP A 148 -20.80 2.75 0.02
C ASP A 148 -19.45 3.44 -0.30
N ASP A 149 -19.14 3.59 -1.56
CA ASP A 149 -17.81 3.97 -2.06
C ASP A 149 -17.82 5.15 -3.04
N GLU A 150 -18.98 5.72 -3.35
CA GLU A 150 -19.10 6.80 -4.32
C GLU A 150 -18.21 8.00 -4.00
N GLU A 151 -18.13 8.41 -2.71
CA GLU A 151 -17.29 9.51 -2.29
C GLU A 151 -15.78 9.23 -2.53
N LEU A 152 -15.35 7.96 -2.40
CA LEU A 152 -13.98 7.56 -2.68
C LEU A 152 -13.69 7.61 -4.18
N ILE A 153 -14.62 7.13 -4.98
CA ILE A 153 -14.50 7.12 -6.45
C ILE A 153 -14.41 8.55 -6.98
N ASP A 154 -15.32 9.43 -6.55
CA ASP A 154 -15.33 10.83 -6.96
C ASP A 154 -14.01 11.51 -6.58
N LEU A 155 -13.56 11.29 -5.34
CA LEU A 155 -12.30 11.87 -4.88
C LEU A 155 -11.08 11.34 -5.65
N ALA A 156 -11.03 10.06 -5.98
CA ALA A 156 -9.95 9.50 -6.79
C ALA A 156 -9.93 10.14 -8.19
N LEU A 157 -11.09 10.24 -8.84
CA LEU A 157 -11.22 10.83 -10.16
C LEU A 157 -10.83 12.31 -10.19
N ASP A 158 -11.12 13.08 -9.13
CA ASP A 158 -10.69 14.49 -8.98
C ASP A 158 -9.16 14.66 -9.02
N TYR A 159 -8.42 13.61 -8.61
CA TYR A 159 -6.95 13.58 -8.66
C TYR A 159 -6.39 12.87 -9.90
N GLY A 160 -7.25 12.41 -10.82
CA GLY A 160 -6.85 11.64 -11.99
C GLY A 160 -6.44 10.20 -11.68
N VAL A 161 -6.81 9.70 -10.47
CA VAL A 161 -6.56 8.31 -10.03
C VAL A 161 -7.71 7.44 -10.49
N LEU A 162 -7.40 6.27 -11.05
CA LEU A 162 -8.39 5.35 -11.61
C LEU A 162 -8.96 4.44 -10.52
N PRO A 163 -10.29 4.47 -10.25
CA PRO A 163 -10.88 3.56 -9.29
C PRO A 163 -11.00 2.15 -9.86
N LEU A 164 -10.56 1.14 -9.08
CA LEU A 164 -10.73 -0.29 -9.38
C LEU A 164 -11.77 -0.89 -8.43
N MET A 165 -12.78 -1.57 -8.99
CA MET A 165 -13.77 -2.30 -8.18
C MET A 165 -13.09 -3.50 -7.53
N HIS A 166 -13.29 -3.71 -6.24
CA HIS A 166 -12.76 -4.88 -5.53
C HIS A 166 -13.86 -5.90 -5.24
N LEU A 167 -13.68 -7.13 -5.70
CA LEU A 167 -14.59 -8.24 -5.49
C LEU A 167 -13.95 -9.32 -4.63
N SER A 168 -14.59 -9.67 -3.54
CA SER A 168 -14.16 -10.76 -2.65
C SER A 168 -15.30 -11.71 -2.33
N THR A 169 -15.02 -12.80 -1.64
CA THR A 169 -16.03 -13.75 -1.16
C THR A 169 -16.69 -13.31 0.15
N LEU A 170 -16.83 -11.99 0.36
CA LEU A 170 -17.59 -11.43 1.48
C LEU A 170 -19.06 -11.79 1.32
N THR A 171 -19.64 -12.36 2.38
CA THR A 171 -21.06 -12.76 2.40
C THR A 171 -21.96 -11.62 2.90
N GLU A 172 -23.28 -11.71 2.67
CA GLU A 172 -24.27 -10.76 3.21
C GLU A 172 -24.28 -10.69 4.75
N SER A 173 -23.88 -11.77 5.42
CA SER A 173 -23.77 -11.80 6.89
C SER A 173 -22.45 -11.24 7.42
N GLY A 174 -21.54 -10.80 6.54
CA GLY A 174 -20.16 -10.42 6.84
C GLY A 174 -19.26 -11.65 6.98
N GLY A 175 -17.97 -11.45 6.69
CA GLY A 175 -16.96 -12.51 6.67
C GLY A 175 -16.78 -13.17 5.30
N PHE A 176 -15.56 -13.68 5.07
CA PHE A 176 -15.17 -14.36 3.82
C PHE A 176 -15.53 -15.84 3.90
N SER A 177 -15.96 -16.44 2.76
CA SER A 177 -16.45 -17.80 2.71
C SER A 177 -15.85 -18.59 1.57
N ASN A 178 -15.24 -19.73 1.90
CA ASN A 178 -14.75 -20.72 0.94
C ASN A 178 -15.92 -21.41 0.22
N GLU A 179 -17.01 -21.66 0.96
CA GLU A 179 -18.23 -22.28 0.42
C GLU A 179 -18.84 -21.39 -0.65
N LEU A 180 -18.85 -20.05 -0.43
CA LEU A 180 -19.32 -19.09 -1.43
C LEU A 180 -18.38 -19.07 -2.65
N ALA A 181 -17.05 -19.10 -2.43
CA ALA A 181 -16.09 -19.23 -3.52
C ALA A 181 -16.39 -20.48 -4.36
N SER A 182 -16.51 -21.64 -3.72
CA SER A 182 -16.80 -22.91 -4.39
C SER A 182 -18.17 -22.89 -5.11
N LEU A 183 -19.19 -22.30 -4.50
CA LEU A 183 -20.50 -22.16 -5.12
C LEU A 183 -20.41 -21.36 -6.44
N VAL A 184 -19.73 -20.22 -6.44
CA VAL A 184 -19.53 -19.38 -7.63
C VAL A 184 -18.71 -20.11 -8.68
N LEU A 185 -17.60 -20.73 -8.29
CA LEU A 185 -16.66 -21.38 -9.21
C LEU A 185 -17.25 -22.61 -9.90
N ASN A 186 -18.20 -23.31 -9.25
CA ASN A 186 -18.85 -24.52 -9.78
C ASN A 186 -20.22 -24.27 -10.46
N ASN A 187 -20.69 -23.02 -10.56
CA ASN A 187 -22.02 -22.71 -11.12
C ASN A 187 -21.94 -21.60 -12.18
N GLN A 188 -22.14 -21.98 -13.44
CA GLN A 188 -22.06 -21.06 -14.57
C GLN A 188 -23.16 -19.99 -14.57
N ASP A 189 -24.38 -20.33 -14.14
CA ASP A 189 -25.49 -19.36 -14.10
C ASP A 189 -25.21 -18.26 -13.06
N ILE A 190 -24.65 -18.64 -11.92
CA ILE A 190 -24.20 -17.69 -10.88
C ILE A 190 -23.07 -16.80 -11.41
N GLN A 191 -22.09 -17.37 -12.13
CA GLN A 191 -21.01 -16.58 -12.75
C GLN A 191 -21.54 -15.59 -13.79
N ASP A 192 -22.47 -16.00 -14.64
CA ASP A 192 -23.04 -15.15 -15.69
C ASP A 192 -23.83 -13.98 -15.08
N ASN A 193 -24.61 -14.27 -14.03
CA ASN A 193 -25.30 -13.22 -13.27
C ASN A 193 -24.30 -12.26 -12.60
N LEU A 194 -23.29 -12.79 -11.90
CA LEU A 194 -22.27 -11.99 -11.23
C LEU A 194 -21.51 -11.07 -12.19
N ILE A 195 -21.12 -11.58 -13.36
CA ILE A 195 -20.44 -10.77 -14.40
C ILE A 195 -21.36 -9.64 -14.90
N THR A 196 -22.64 -9.92 -15.08
CA THR A 196 -23.62 -8.90 -15.48
C THR A 196 -23.74 -7.80 -14.44
N GLU A 197 -23.86 -8.17 -13.16
CA GLU A 197 -23.93 -7.23 -12.03
C GLU A 197 -22.65 -6.41 -11.88
N ILE A 198 -21.47 -7.04 -12.04
CA ILE A 198 -20.18 -6.35 -12.02
C ILE A 198 -20.12 -5.27 -13.11
N ILE A 199 -20.45 -5.61 -14.37
CA ILE A 199 -20.42 -4.66 -15.49
C ILE A 199 -21.37 -3.49 -15.22
N ALA A 200 -22.60 -3.76 -14.82
CA ALA A 200 -23.59 -2.74 -14.52
C ALA A 200 -23.13 -1.80 -13.40
N ASN A 201 -22.57 -2.34 -12.31
CA ASN A 201 -22.07 -1.55 -11.19
C ASN A 201 -20.84 -0.71 -11.59
N MET A 202 -19.91 -1.29 -12.38
CA MET A 202 -18.73 -0.58 -12.85
C MET A 202 -19.10 0.59 -13.77
N GLU A 203 -20.02 0.40 -14.69
CA GLU A 203 -20.53 1.45 -15.58
C GLU A 203 -21.25 2.56 -14.80
N GLN A 204 -22.12 2.17 -13.86
CA GLN A 204 -22.88 3.11 -13.05
C GLN A 204 -22.00 4.00 -12.18
N LYS A 205 -20.97 3.42 -11.51
CA LYS A 205 -20.11 4.12 -10.56
C LYS A 205 -18.82 4.69 -11.17
N GLY A 206 -18.52 4.38 -12.43
CA GLY A 206 -17.38 4.93 -13.14
C GLY A 206 -16.05 4.24 -12.83
N TYR A 207 -16.07 2.98 -12.42
CA TYR A 207 -14.88 2.16 -12.25
C TYR A 207 -14.10 1.96 -13.55
N ARG A 208 -12.80 1.70 -13.47
CA ARG A 208 -11.89 1.55 -14.62
C ARG A 208 -11.23 0.19 -14.73
N GLY A 209 -11.52 -0.72 -13.82
CA GLY A 209 -11.04 -2.09 -13.81
C GLY A 209 -11.60 -2.85 -12.60
N LEU A 210 -11.31 -4.14 -12.57
CA LEU A 210 -11.78 -5.05 -11.52
C LEU A 210 -10.59 -5.71 -10.83
N TYR A 211 -10.67 -5.80 -9.51
CA TYR A 211 -9.76 -6.54 -8.66
C TYR A 211 -10.49 -7.74 -8.06
N ILE A 212 -10.03 -8.96 -8.33
CA ILE A 212 -10.61 -10.20 -7.81
C ILE A 212 -9.72 -10.74 -6.69
N ASP A 213 -10.29 -10.91 -5.50
CA ASP A 213 -9.60 -11.40 -4.30
C ASP A 213 -10.43 -12.48 -3.60
N PHE A 214 -10.39 -13.68 -4.14
CA PHE A 214 -10.91 -14.86 -3.46
C PHE A 214 -9.79 -15.46 -2.61
N GLU A 215 -9.63 -14.93 -1.40
CA GLU A 215 -8.49 -15.25 -0.53
C GLU A 215 -8.43 -16.73 -0.15
N PHE A 216 -9.58 -17.33 0.11
CA PHE A 216 -9.69 -18.73 0.49
C PHE A 216 -10.47 -19.51 -0.57
N VAL A 217 -9.76 -20.30 -1.37
CA VAL A 217 -10.30 -21.19 -2.39
C VAL A 217 -9.93 -22.64 -2.05
N TYR A 218 -10.88 -23.55 -2.18
CA TYR A 218 -10.57 -24.97 -1.97
C TYR A 218 -9.56 -25.49 -2.99
N PRO A 219 -8.66 -26.42 -2.62
CA PRO A 219 -7.64 -26.96 -3.52
C PRO A 219 -8.23 -27.56 -4.81
N GLU A 220 -9.37 -28.24 -4.71
CA GLU A 220 -10.11 -28.83 -5.84
C GLU A 220 -10.65 -27.75 -6.81
N ASP A 221 -10.91 -26.54 -6.36
CA ASP A 221 -11.43 -25.44 -7.18
C ASP A 221 -10.30 -24.55 -7.77
N SER A 222 -9.05 -24.85 -7.53
CA SER A 222 -7.91 -24.01 -7.90
C SER A 222 -7.79 -23.73 -9.39
N LEU A 223 -8.14 -24.68 -10.27
CA LEU A 223 -8.18 -24.46 -11.71
C LEU A 223 -9.43 -23.69 -12.14
N LEU A 224 -10.59 -24.00 -11.53
CA LEU A 224 -11.84 -23.28 -11.78
C LEU A 224 -11.72 -21.80 -11.43
N TYR A 225 -10.93 -21.44 -10.43
CA TYR A 225 -10.66 -20.04 -10.08
C TYR A 225 -9.94 -19.32 -11.22
N GLY A 226 -8.91 -19.92 -11.81
CA GLY A 226 -8.26 -19.37 -13.00
C GLY A 226 -9.20 -19.25 -14.20
N GLU A 227 -10.03 -20.27 -14.45
CA GLU A 227 -11.03 -20.26 -15.52
C GLU A 227 -12.09 -19.15 -15.32
N PHE A 228 -12.56 -18.96 -14.09
CA PHE A 228 -13.48 -17.87 -13.74
C PHE A 228 -12.86 -16.50 -14.02
N ILE A 229 -11.60 -16.26 -13.60
CA ILE A 229 -10.87 -15.01 -13.90
C ILE A 229 -10.82 -14.80 -15.41
N GLY A 230 -10.51 -15.84 -16.19
CA GLY A 230 -10.48 -15.79 -17.66
C GLY A 230 -11.83 -15.44 -18.28
N LYS A 231 -12.92 -15.99 -17.73
CA LYS A 231 -14.30 -15.69 -18.18
C LYS A 231 -14.66 -14.22 -17.89
N VAL A 232 -14.35 -13.72 -16.68
CA VAL A 232 -14.52 -12.32 -16.28
C VAL A 232 -13.70 -11.41 -17.21
N ARG A 233 -12.43 -11.72 -17.42
CA ARG A 233 -11.53 -10.96 -18.30
C ARG A 233 -12.08 -10.89 -19.74
N ALA A 234 -12.57 -12.02 -20.29
CA ALA A 234 -13.15 -12.06 -21.63
C ALA A 234 -14.38 -11.16 -21.77
N ALA A 235 -15.15 -10.97 -20.69
CA ALA A 235 -16.30 -10.07 -20.68
C ALA A 235 -15.88 -8.58 -20.50
N LEU A 236 -14.88 -8.29 -19.68
CA LEU A 236 -14.49 -6.94 -19.28
C LEU A 236 -13.49 -6.26 -20.23
N ASN A 237 -12.51 -6.98 -20.79
CA ASN A 237 -11.51 -6.40 -21.68
C ASN A 237 -12.08 -5.73 -22.94
N PRO A 238 -13.11 -6.27 -23.64
CA PRO A 238 -13.73 -5.57 -24.76
C PRO A 238 -14.34 -4.22 -24.39
N LEU A 239 -14.68 -4.00 -23.11
CA LEU A 239 -15.21 -2.74 -22.57
C LEU A 239 -14.07 -1.80 -22.12
N GLY A 240 -12.79 -2.22 -22.21
CA GLY A 240 -11.63 -1.45 -21.83
C GLY A 240 -11.27 -1.56 -20.34
N TYR A 241 -11.83 -2.53 -19.62
CA TYR A 241 -11.56 -2.76 -18.20
C TYR A 241 -10.49 -3.83 -18.01
N GLU A 242 -9.49 -3.55 -17.18
CA GLU A 242 -8.44 -4.50 -16.77
C GLU A 242 -8.94 -5.38 -15.63
N VAL A 243 -8.50 -6.65 -15.59
CA VAL A 243 -8.79 -7.61 -14.51
C VAL A 243 -7.51 -7.99 -13.80
N ILE A 244 -7.43 -7.64 -12.51
CA ILE A 244 -6.28 -7.92 -11.64
C ILE A 244 -6.71 -8.98 -10.61
N ALA A 245 -5.84 -9.91 -10.25
CA ALA A 245 -6.11 -10.92 -9.23
C ALA A 245 -5.11 -10.84 -8.07
N ALA A 246 -5.60 -10.99 -6.82
CA ALA A 246 -4.74 -11.14 -5.65
C ALA A 246 -4.23 -12.59 -5.54
N LEU A 247 -2.96 -12.75 -5.16
CA LEU A 247 -2.30 -14.05 -4.99
C LEU A 247 -1.71 -14.19 -3.60
N ALA A 248 -2.02 -15.29 -2.92
CA ALA A 248 -1.36 -15.69 -1.68
C ALA A 248 0.16 -15.86 -1.88
N PRO A 249 1.00 -15.55 -0.88
CA PRO A 249 2.47 -15.49 -1.04
C PRO A 249 3.11 -16.89 -1.05
N LYS A 250 3.06 -17.59 -2.19
CA LYS A 250 3.65 -18.93 -2.39
C LYS A 250 5.12 -18.86 -2.79
N THR A 251 5.85 -19.90 -2.41
CA THR A 251 7.26 -20.14 -2.79
C THR A 251 7.45 -21.43 -3.58
N SER A 252 6.38 -22.19 -3.80
CA SER A 252 6.35 -23.42 -4.62
C SER A 252 4.91 -23.78 -5.02
N ASP A 253 4.76 -24.61 -6.06
CA ASP A 253 3.43 -25.09 -6.49
C ASP A 253 2.69 -25.85 -5.38
N ASN A 254 3.40 -26.72 -4.68
CA ASN A 254 2.84 -27.61 -3.67
C ASN A 254 2.97 -27.06 -2.25
N GLN A 255 2.98 -25.73 -2.06
CA GLN A 255 3.01 -25.15 -0.72
C GLN A 255 1.72 -25.48 0.01
N PRO A 256 1.79 -26.20 1.17
CA PRO A 256 0.59 -26.61 1.89
C PRO A 256 0.01 -25.44 2.70
N GLY A 257 -1.30 -25.47 2.89
CA GLY A 257 -2.05 -24.54 3.74
C GLY A 257 -3.27 -23.97 3.06
N LEU A 258 -4.30 -23.73 3.83
CA LEU A 258 -5.62 -23.29 3.37
C LEU A 258 -5.58 -22.04 2.47
N LEU A 259 -4.69 -21.09 2.78
CA LEU A 259 -4.50 -19.88 1.99
C LEU A 259 -3.81 -20.16 0.64
N TYR A 260 -2.97 -21.19 0.54
CA TYR A 260 -2.05 -21.37 -0.58
C TYR A 260 -2.55 -22.34 -1.65
N GLU A 261 -3.18 -23.44 -1.24
CA GLU A 261 -3.46 -24.59 -2.12
C GLU A 261 -4.45 -24.24 -3.24
N GLY A 262 -5.42 -23.33 -2.97
CA GLY A 262 -6.38 -22.85 -3.97
C GLY A 262 -5.81 -21.83 -4.97
N HIS A 263 -4.63 -21.26 -4.71
CA HIS A 263 -4.01 -20.26 -5.60
C HIS A 263 -3.05 -20.93 -6.58
N ASN A 264 -3.55 -21.32 -7.75
CA ASN A 264 -2.72 -21.83 -8.85
C ASN A 264 -2.16 -20.65 -9.65
N TYR A 265 -0.86 -20.32 -9.43
CA TYR A 265 -0.21 -19.17 -10.06
C TYR A 265 -0.24 -19.19 -11.58
N ARG A 266 -0.12 -20.37 -12.21
CA ARG A 266 -0.20 -20.51 -13.67
C ARG A 266 -1.61 -20.22 -14.17
N ALA A 267 -2.61 -20.92 -13.61
CA ALA A 267 -4.00 -20.75 -14.04
C ALA A 267 -4.47 -19.29 -13.85
N ILE A 268 -4.12 -18.64 -12.74
CA ILE A 268 -4.49 -17.25 -12.48
C ILE A 268 -3.66 -16.29 -13.34
N GLY A 269 -2.34 -16.46 -13.41
CA GLY A 269 -1.43 -15.57 -14.17
C GLY A 269 -1.67 -15.58 -15.67
N ASP A 270 -2.06 -16.73 -16.25
CA ASP A 270 -2.39 -16.83 -17.67
C ASP A 270 -3.74 -16.12 -17.99
N ASN A 271 -4.66 -16.10 -17.05
CA ASN A 271 -6.02 -15.59 -17.21
C ASN A 271 -6.25 -14.17 -16.74
N ALA A 272 -5.45 -13.63 -15.81
CA ALA A 272 -5.52 -12.23 -15.38
C ALA A 272 -4.67 -11.31 -16.28
N ASP A 273 -5.00 -10.01 -16.33
CA ASP A 273 -4.16 -8.98 -16.96
C ASP A 273 -2.96 -8.64 -16.09
N ALA A 274 -3.16 -8.63 -14.76
CA ALA A 274 -2.10 -8.47 -13.77
C ALA A 274 -2.43 -9.22 -12.47
N VAL A 275 -1.43 -9.34 -11.60
CA VAL A 275 -1.58 -9.97 -10.29
C VAL A 275 -0.91 -9.13 -9.20
N LEU A 276 -1.49 -9.13 -8.01
CA LEU A 276 -0.84 -8.66 -6.79
C LEU A 276 -0.34 -9.85 -5.98
N LEU A 277 0.93 -9.88 -5.67
CA LEU A 277 1.47 -10.82 -4.68
C LEU A 277 1.25 -10.22 -3.28
N MET A 278 0.47 -10.86 -2.42
CA MET A 278 0.20 -10.41 -1.05
C MET A 278 1.40 -10.68 -0.13
N THR A 279 2.53 -10.03 -0.40
CA THR A 279 3.84 -10.23 0.25
C THR A 279 3.94 -9.53 1.60
N TYR A 280 3.03 -9.83 2.50
CA TYR A 280 2.93 -9.32 3.87
C TYR A 280 2.30 -10.37 4.81
N GLU A 281 2.09 -10.05 6.10
CA GLU A 281 1.49 -10.89 7.14
C GLU A 281 2.36 -12.12 7.55
N TRP A 282 3.71 -12.04 7.42
CA TRP A 282 4.58 -13.01 8.11
C TRP A 282 4.55 -12.78 9.62
N GLY A 283 4.71 -11.52 10.09
CA GLY A 283 4.24 -11.08 11.38
C GLY A 283 2.80 -10.61 11.26
N TYR A 284 1.89 -11.12 12.07
CA TYR A 284 0.47 -10.77 12.02
C TYR A 284 -0.20 -10.91 13.39
N THR A 285 -1.44 -10.45 13.49
CA THR A 285 -2.19 -10.33 14.75
C THR A 285 -2.14 -11.57 15.65
N TYR A 286 -2.19 -12.78 15.11
CA TYR A 286 -2.26 -14.02 15.88
C TYR A 286 -0.95 -14.83 15.86
N GLY A 287 0.04 -14.37 15.10
CA GLY A 287 1.36 -14.98 15.01
C GLY A 287 2.34 -14.48 16.06
N PRO A 288 3.52 -15.10 16.16
CA PRO A 288 4.59 -14.60 17.02
C PRO A 288 5.16 -13.29 16.48
N PRO A 289 5.87 -12.51 17.32
CA PRO A 289 6.57 -11.30 16.88
C PRO A 289 7.53 -11.57 15.73
N LEU A 290 7.25 -10.95 14.58
CA LEU A 290 8.04 -11.02 13.35
C LEU A 290 7.81 -9.76 12.51
N ALA A 291 8.75 -9.44 11.61
CA ALA A 291 8.53 -8.42 10.60
C ALA A 291 7.30 -8.77 9.74
N VAL A 292 6.50 -7.75 9.40
CA VAL A 292 5.28 -7.92 8.59
C VAL A 292 5.64 -8.44 7.19
N ALA A 293 6.69 -7.87 6.57
CA ALA A 293 7.13 -8.24 5.22
C ALA A 293 8.67 -8.38 5.17
N PRO A 294 9.25 -9.45 5.75
CA PRO A 294 10.69 -9.70 5.73
C PRO A 294 11.19 -9.81 4.30
N ILE A 295 12.17 -8.99 3.90
CA ILE A 295 12.62 -8.90 2.50
C ILE A 295 13.08 -10.24 1.91
N ARG A 296 13.66 -11.12 2.74
CA ARG A 296 14.05 -12.46 2.32
C ARG A 296 12.84 -13.28 1.86
N ASN A 297 11.76 -13.26 2.61
CA ASN A 297 10.54 -14.00 2.32
C ASN A 297 9.83 -13.39 1.10
N VAL A 298 9.73 -12.05 1.06
CA VAL A 298 9.18 -11.31 -0.08
C VAL A 298 9.91 -11.70 -1.37
N ARG A 299 11.24 -11.70 -1.35
CA ARG A 299 12.06 -12.12 -2.49
C ARG A 299 11.80 -13.54 -2.94
N GLN A 300 11.67 -14.50 -2.01
CA GLN A 300 11.37 -15.90 -2.34
C GLN A 300 10.04 -16.05 -3.08
N VAL A 301 9.01 -15.31 -2.66
CA VAL A 301 7.71 -15.29 -3.35
C VAL A 301 7.83 -14.69 -4.75
N VAL A 302 8.51 -13.56 -4.89
CA VAL A 302 8.73 -12.91 -6.19
C VAL A 302 9.54 -13.81 -7.12
N ASP A 303 10.63 -14.42 -6.64
CA ASP A 303 11.47 -15.31 -7.44
C ASP A 303 10.68 -16.54 -7.94
N TYR A 304 9.81 -17.10 -7.10
CA TYR A 304 8.91 -18.18 -7.51
C TYR A 304 7.87 -17.70 -8.54
N ALA A 305 7.19 -16.57 -8.27
CA ALA A 305 6.20 -16.01 -9.19
C ALA A 305 6.77 -15.76 -10.58
N LEU A 306 7.99 -15.24 -10.67
CA LEU A 306 8.68 -14.96 -11.93
C LEU A 306 9.05 -16.22 -12.76
N THR A 307 9.01 -17.40 -12.18
CA THR A 307 9.16 -18.66 -12.93
C THR A 307 7.90 -18.97 -13.75
N ILE A 308 6.79 -18.28 -13.49
CA ILE A 308 5.46 -18.60 -14.04
C ILE A 308 4.81 -17.38 -14.68
N ILE A 309 4.89 -16.20 -14.04
CA ILE A 309 4.18 -14.98 -14.42
C ILE A 309 5.19 -13.92 -14.88
N PRO A 310 4.96 -13.28 -16.04
CA PRO A 310 5.83 -12.20 -16.53
C PRO A 310 5.89 -11.02 -15.56
N PRO A 311 7.06 -10.39 -15.37
CA PRO A 311 7.25 -9.33 -14.38
C PRO A 311 6.36 -8.09 -14.60
N GLU A 312 6.02 -7.78 -15.84
CA GLU A 312 5.13 -6.67 -16.21
C GLU A 312 3.67 -6.87 -15.80
N LYS A 313 3.31 -8.07 -15.34
CA LYS A 313 1.99 -8.36 -14.74
C LYS A 313 1.99 -8.28 -13.22
N ILE A 314 3.15 -8.17 -12.55
CA ILE A 314 3.27 -8.37 -11.10
C ILE A 314 3.32 -7.04 -10.36
N PHE A 315 2.35 -6.82 -9.47
CA PHE A 315 2.42 -5.83 -8.39
C PHE A 315 3.00 -6.47 -7.13
N LEU A 316 3.98 -5.80 -6.51
CA LEU A 316 4.51 -6.19 -5.21
C LEU A 316 3.60 -5.67 -4.10
N GLY A 317 3.10 -6.55 -3.25
CA GLY A 317 2.34 -6.18 -2.06
C GLY A 317 3.23 -5.52 -1.01
N ILE A 318 2.83 -4.33 -0.55
CA ILE A 318 3.55 -3.55 0.46
C ILE A 318 2.62 -3.26 1.64
N PRO A 319 3.00 -3.63 2.88
CA PRO A 319 2.23 -3.29 4.07
C PRO A 319 2.45 -1.81 4.45
N ASN A 320 1.39 -1.17 4.93
CA ASN A 320 1.43 0.19 5.49
C ASN A 320 1.08 0.18 6.97
N TYR A 321 1.64 -0.76 7.73
CA TYR A 321 1.36 -0.97 9.15
C TYR A 321 2.45 -1.80 9.82
N GLY A 322 2.40 -1.84 11.14
CA GLY A 322 3.19 -2.70 11.99
C GLY A 322 2.31 -3.38 13.04
N TYR A 323 2.95 -4.12 13.91
CA TYR A 323 2.30 -4.79 15.03
C TYR A 323 3.07 -4.59 16.33
N ASP A 324 2.32 -4.52 17.44
CA ASP A 324 2.80 -4.46 18.82
C ASP A 324 2.32 -5.71 19.58
N TRP A 325 3.25 -6.54 20.02
CA TRP A 325 2.98 -7.75 20.80
C TRP A 325 3.29 -7.56 22.27
N THR A 326 2.34 -7.87 23.16
CA THR A 326 2.65 -8.09 24.56
C THR A 326 3.31 -9.45 24.75
N LEU A 327 4.45 -9.50 25.46
CA LEU A 327 5.20 -10.73 25.71
C LEU A 327 4.92 -11.29 27.12
N PRO A 328 5.04 -12.62 27.34
CA PRO A 328 5.42 -13.65 26.35
C PRO A 328 4.29 -13.94 25.36
N TYR A 329 4.66 -14.26 24.10
CA TYR A 329 3.70 -14.75 23.12
C TYR A 329 3.25 -16.17 23.46
N VAL A 330 1.93 -16.40 23.48
CA VAL A 330 1.30 -17.71 23.69
C VAL A 330 0.42 -18.02 22.48
N LYS A 331 0.77 -19.10 21.73
CA LYS A 331 0.04 -19.51 20.54
C LYS A 331 -1.44 -19.81 20.85
N GLY A 332 -2.34 -19.17 20.10
CA GLY A 332 -3.78 -19.32 20.23
C GLY A 332 -4.43 -18.42 21.31
N GLU A 333 -3.63 -17.70 22.08
CA GLU A 333 -4.12 -16.77 23.12
C GLU A 333 -3.68 -15.34 22.85
N SER A 334 -2.41 -15.14 22.48
CA SER A 334 -1.87 -13.80 22.24
C SER A 334 -2.43 -13.20 20.96
N ARG A 335 -2.69 -11.90 21.02
CA ARG A 335 -3.13 -11.07 19.91
C ARG A 335 -2.30 -9.79 19.90
N ALA A 336 -1.63 -9.52 18.76
CA ALA A 336 -0.93 -8.27 18.57
C ALA A 336 -1.89 -7.14 18.17
N ASP A 337 -1.58 -5.92 18.59
CA ASP A 337 -2.26 -4.72 18.15
C ASP A 337 -1.67 -4.24 16.81
N SER A 338 -2.54 -4.03 15.82
CA SER A 338 -2.12 -3.47 14.54
C SER A 338 -2.00 -1.95 14.65
N ILE A 339 -0.81 -1.41 14.40
CA ILE A 339 -0.46 0.01 14.55
C ILE A 339 0.03 0.62 13.25
N SER A 340 -0.02 1.94 13.12
CA SER A 340 0.63 2.64 12.01
C SER A 340 2.16 2.70 12.21
N ASN A 341 2.90 2.90 11.12
CA ASN A 341 4.35 3.09 11.19
C ASN A 341 4.72 4.37 11.96
N VAL A 342 3.90 5.41 11.89
CA VAL A 342 4.07 6.64 12.66
C VAL A 342 3.80 6.39 14.14
N GLU A 343 2.75 5.65 14.48
CA GLU A 343 2.41 5.28 15.85
C GLU A 343 3.51 4.41 16.49
N ALA A 344 4.15 3.51 15.73
CA ALA A 344 5.30 2.75 16.24
C ALA A 344 6.42 3.68 16.72
N ILE A 345 6.73 4.75 15.97
CA ILE A 345 7.74 5.74 16.38
C ILE A 345 7.25 6.54 17.58
N GLN A 346 5.96 6.91 17.67
CA GLN A 346 5.38 7.59 18.82
C GLN A 346 5.50 6.73 20.10
N ILE A 347 5.19 5.43 20.01
CA ILE A 347 5.35 4.46 21.10
C ILE A 347 6.81 4.41 21.57
N ALA A 348 7.77 4.31 20.61
CA ALA A 348 9.18 4.32 20.94
C ALA A 348 9.61 5.63 21.64
N ALA A 349 9.14 6.79 21.16
CA ALA A 349 9.44 8.10 21.74
C ALA A 349 8.89 8.25 23.17
N LEU A 350 7.64 7.83 23.40
CA LEU A 350 6.97 7.93 24.70
C LEU A 350 7.61 7.01 25.76
N ASN A 351 8.11 5.86 25.34
CA ASN A 351 8.69 4.86 26.25
C ASN A 351 10.23 4.90 26.30
N GLY A 352 10.88 5.88 25.62
CA GLY A 352 12.34 6.00 25.59
C GLY A 352 13.02 4.77 24.97
N ALA A 353 12.34 4.07 24.07
CA ALA A 353 12.88 2.89 23.40
C ALA A 353 13.84 3.29 22.26
N GLU A 354 14.84 2.45 22.01
CA GLU A 354 15.77 2.60 20.88
C GLU A 354 15.33 1.70 19.72
N ILE A 355 15.18 2.28 18.51
CA ILE A 355 14.80 1.53 17.33
C ILE A 355 16.00 0.77 16.77
N GLN A 356 15.86 -0.54 16.69
CA GLN A 356 16.82 -1.46 16.10
C GLN A 356 16.45 -1.74 14.63
N TYR A 357 17.40 -2.33 13.89
CA TYR A 357 17.15 -2.77 12.51
C TYR A 357 17.67 -4.19 12.32
N ASP A 358 16.77 -5.12 12.04
CA ASP A 358 17.14 -6.50 11.77
C ASP A 358 17.71 -6.65 10.35
N GLN A 359 18.94 -7.13 10.24
CA GLN A 359 19.65 -7.23 8.97
C GLN A 359 19.15 -8.35 8.06
N VAL A 360 18.45 -9.35 8.60
CA VAL A 360 17.94 -10.50 7.83
C VAL A 360 16.58 -10.17 7.22
N SER A 361 15.65 -9.70 8.04
CA SER A 361 14.33 -9.25 7.58
C SER A 361 14.39 -7.88 6.91
N GLN A 362 15.46 -7.10 7.16
CA GLN A 362 15.62 -5.71 6.78
C GLN A 362 14.41 -4.86 7.18
N SER A 363 14.03 -4.98 8.44
CA SER A 363 12.89 -4.29 9.03
C SER A 363 13.25 -3.67 10.38
N PRO A 364 12.69 -2.50 10.72
CA PRO A 364 12.85 -1.88 12.03
C PRO A 364 12.01 -2.59 13.08
N TRP A 365 12.54 -2.63 14.30
CA TRP A 365 11.87 -3.18 15.47
C TRP A 365 12.41 -2.57 16.75
N PHE A 366 11.66 -2.71 17.87
CA PHE A 366 12.13 -2.34 19.21
C PHE A 366 11.35 -3.10 20.29
N ARG A 367 11.84 -3.01 21.54
CA ARG A 367 11.13 -3.45 22.74
C ARG A 367 10.97 -2.29 23.69
N TYR A 368 9.88 -2.34 24.46
CA TYR A 368 9.62 -1.41 25.55
C TYR A 368 8.86 -2.10 26.70
N ASN A 369 8.80 -1.44 27.86
CA ASN A 369 7.93 -1.86 28.95
C ASN A 369 6.77 -0.85 29.05
N ASP A 370 5.54 -1.36 29.14
CA ASP A 370 4.38 -0.52 29.41
C ASP A 370 4.30 -0.08 30.90
N ASP A 371 3.30 0.74 31.23
CA ASP A 371 3.08 1.25 32.59
C ASP A 371 2.78 0.15 33.61
N MET A 372 2.42 -1.06 33.18
CA MET A 372 2.22 -2.24 34.04
C MET A 372 3.47 -3.12 34.14
N GLY A 373 4.57 -2.73 33.51
CA GLY A 373 5.82 -3.47 33.51
C GLY A 373 5.83 -4.66 32.56
N ARG A 374 4.85 -4.79 31.65
CA ARG A 374 4.82 -5.85 30.64
C ARG A 374 5.80 -5.50 29.51
N VAL A 375 6.52 -6.51 29.03
CA VAL A 375 7.43 -6.33 27.90
C VAL A 375 6.63 -6.37 26.60
N HIS A 376 6.88 -5.44 25.73
CA HIS A 376 6.34 -5.37 24.38
C HIS A 376 7.44 -5.52 23.32
N GLU A 377 7.09 -6.07 22.17
CA GLU A 377 7.94 -6.12 20.98
C GLU A 377 7.15 -5.59 19.77
N VAL A 378 7.74 -4.57 19.11
CA VAL A 378 7.12 -3.88 17.98
C VAL A 378 7.92 -4.13 16.72
N TRP A 379 7.26 -4.52 15.62
CA TRP A 379 7.80 -4.58 14.27
C TRP A 379 6.98 -3.70 13.34
N PHE A 380 7.64 -2.92 12.48
CA PHE A 380 6.98 -1.95 11.60
C PHE A 380 7.78 -1.73 10.32
N GLU A 381 7.37 -0.77 9.47
CA GLU A 381 8.10 -0.38 8.26
C GLU A 381 8.66 1.04 8.41
N ASP A 382 9.84 1.30 7.83
CA ASP A 382 10.41 2.63 7.69
C ASP A 382 11.04 2.82 6.30
N VAL A 383 11.64 3.96 6.04
CA VAL A 383 12.27 4.25 4.75
C VAL A 383 13.31 3.21 4.33
N ARG A 384 14.00 2.56 5.27
CA ARG A 384 15.00 1.51 4.98
C ARG A 384 14.34 0.25 4.43
N SER A 385 13.32 -0.24 5.13
CA SER A 385 12.62 -1.48 4.75
C SER A 385 11.80 -1.30 3.46
N ILE A 386 11.20 -0.13 3.27
CA ILE A 386 10.51 0.22 2.03
C ILE A 386 11.48 0.35 0.86
N GLN A 387 12.64 0.97 1.06
CA GLN A 387 13.67 1.05 0.02
C GLN A 387 14.09 -0.33 -0.50
N GLN A 388 14.19 -1.35 0.37
CA GLN A 388 14.51 -2.71 -0.08
C GLN A 388 13.42 -3.33 -0.95
N LYS A 389 12.15 -3.05 -0.64
CA LYS A 389 11.01 -3.49 -1.46
C LYS A 389 11.00 -2.76 -2.81
N PHE A 390 11.28 -1.47 -2.83
CA PHE A 390 11.41 -0.69 -4.07
C PHE A 390 12.61 -1.14 -4.91
N ASN A 391 13.74 -1.43 -4.29
CA ASN A 391 14.90 -2.00 -4.99
C ASN A 391 14.55 -3.35 -5.63
N LEU A 392 13.71 -4.17 -4.98
CA LEU A 392 13.26 -5.44 -5.55
C LEU A 392 12.34 -5.22 -6.78
N ILE A 393 11.46 -4.22 -6.76
CA ILE A 393 10.65 -3.83 -7.92
C ILE A 393 11.54 -3.45 -9.11
N VAL A 394 12.59 -2.66 -8.88
CA VAL A 394 13.55 -2.26 -9.91
C VAL A 394 14.36 -3.47 -10.40
N GLU A 395 14.97 -4.23 -9.49
CA GLU A 395 15.80 -5.40 -9.78
C GLU A 395 15.08 -6.46 -10.63
N LYS A 396 13.83 -6.73 -10.27
CA LYS A 396 13.00 -7.76 -10.94
C LYS A 396 12.14 -7.22 -12.07
N ASN A 397 12.24 -5.92 -12.36
CA ASN A 397 11.47 -5.22 -13.38
C ASN A 397 9.94 -5.41 -13.24
N LEU A 398 9.44 -5.45 -11.99
CA LEU A 398 8.02 -5.66 -11.72
C LEU A 398 7.17 -4.50 -12.24
N ARG A 399 5.87 -4.71 -12.48
CA ARG A 399 4.92 -3.69 -12.91
C ARG A 399 4.84 -2.54 -11.92
N GLY A 400 4.75 -2.84 -10.61
CA GLY A 400 4.60 -1.80 -9.62
C GLY A 400 4.39 -2.30 -8.20
N ALA A 401 3.68 -1.49 -7.42
CA ALA A 401 3.39 -1.71 -6.00
C ALA A 401 1.88 -1.68 -5.71
N GLY A 402 1.42 -2.53 -4.79
CA GLY A 402 0.07 -2.50 -4.25
C GLY A 402 0.08 -2.41 -2.73
N TYR A 403 -0.56 -1.39 -2.17
CA TYR A 403 -0.52 -1.09 -0.74
C TYR A 403 -1.72 -1.64 0.01
N TRP A 404 -1.49 -2.51 0.97
CA TRP A 404 -2.43 -2.86 2.01
C TRP A 404 -2.07 -2.12 3.29
N ASN A 405 -2.77 -1.05 3.72
CA ASN A 405 -3.76 -0.27 3.00
C ASN A 405 -3.50 1.25 3.22
N LEU A 406 -4.31 2.13 2.66
CA LEU A 406 -4.15 3.59 2.75
C LEU A 406 -4.70 4.22 4.03
N MET A 407 -5.24 3.42 4.96
CA MET A 407 -5.93 3.90 6.17
C MET A 407 -5.03 4.60 7.19
N ARG A 408 -3.70 4.61 6.97
CA ARG A 408 -2.69 5.10 7.91
C ARG A 408 -1.69 6.02 7.23
N PRO A 409 -1.23 7.08 7.90
CA PRO A 409 -0.24 8.00 7.35
C PRO A 409 1.14 7.34 7.24
N PHE A 410 1.82 7.57 6.11
CA PHE A 410 3.20 7.13 5.90
C PHE A 410 3.92 8.01 4.88
N GLN A 411 4.04 9.32 5.17
CA GLN A 411 4.63 10.29 4.24
C GLN A 411 6.04 9.91 3.80
N GLN A 412 6.84 9.34 4.68
CA GLN A 412 8.20 8.89 4.38
C GLN A 412 8.24 7.90 3.21
N ASN A 413 7.27 6.96 3.15
CA ASN A 413 7.11 6.04 2.03
C ASN A 413 6.77 6.78 0.73
N TRP A 414 5.80 7.71 0.77
CA TRP A 414 5.37 8.45 -0.41
C TRP A 414 6.47 9.36 -0.96
N SER A 415 7.24 9.96 -0.08
CA SER A 415 8.40 10.79 -0.45
C SER A 415 9.49 9.95 -1.11
N LEU A 416 9.78 8.76 -0.61
CA LEU A 416 10.72 7.81 -1.20
C LEU A 416 10.24 7.30 -2.56
N LEU A 417 8.95 6.97 -2.67
CA LEU A 417 8.31 6.54 -3.93
C LEU A 417 8.50 7.62 -5.01
N ASN A 418 8.17 8.88 -4.68
CA ASN A 418 8.33 10.01 -5.59
C ASN A 418 9.79 10.26 -5.98
N PHE A 419 10.77 9.92 -5.11
CA PHE A 419 12.19 10.02 -5.45
C PHE A 419 12.62 8.93 -6.44
N MET A 420 12.21 7.67 -6.20
CA MET A 420 12.73 6.51 -6.93
C MET A 420 11.96 6.20 -8.23
N PHE A 421 10.71 6.67 -8.36
CA PHE A 421 9.84 6.30 -9.47
C PHE A 421 9.13 7.50 -10.09
N ASN A 422 8.74 7.32 -11.36
CA ASN A 422 7.66 8.07 -11.98
C ASN A 422 6.36 7.28 -11.80
N VAL A 423 5.29 7.95 -11.38
CA VAL A 423 3.96 7.40 -11.17
C VAL A 423 2.97 8.16 -12.04
#